data_8ea2902dc3e504979c18a485870296a7
#
_entry.id   8ea2902dc3e504979c18a485870296a7
#
_cell.length_a   1.000
_cell.length_b   1.000
_cell.length_c   1.000
_cell.angle_alpha   90.00
_cell.angle_beta   90.00
_cell.angle_gamma   90.00
#
_symmetry.space_group_name_H-M   'P 1'
#
loop_
_entity.id
_entity.type
_entity.pdbx_description
1 polymer ?
#
loop_
_entity_poly.entity_id
_entity_poly.type
_entity_poly.pdbx_seq_one_letter_code
_entity_poly.pdbx_strand_id
1 'polypeptide(L)'
;MNIMTISKSRKSLAVVAIVAAIAMLASPSVAAPRADAGADSWTLEINYSAPLPIVVKLPGQQTPQLFWYFTYTVANHTGQDQMFTPEIILYTATGQIIQAGAGINPYVYRAIKKIHNEPLLLDGLSVMGKLLQGEDNAKSAIAVFRNFDPKAAEFDIFFSGLSGDSVLVKLPTPIKITASDGAKKNKKVKKSSVILTKTLWLSYRIGTEAADRAQAKPKLISKSWIMR
;
A
#
# COMPACT_ATOMS: atom_id res chain seq x y z
N MET A 1 80.52 -4.18 4.37
CA MET A 1 79.96 -5.34 3.73
C MET A 1 78.56 -5.61 4.25
N ASN A 2 77.58 -5.40 3.40
CA ASN A 2 76.17 -5.81 3.45
C ASN A 2 75.30 -5.61 4.76
N ILE A 3 74.55 -4.55 4.78
CA ILE A 3 73.25 -4.53 5.41
C ILE A 3 72.30 -3.84 4.45
N MET A 4 71.63 -4.61 3.64
CA MET A 4 70.47 -4.13 2.86
C MET A 4 69.63 -5.33 2.46
N THR A 5 68.51 -5.57 3.17
CA THR A 5 67.32 -6.26 2.65
C THR A 5 66.34 -6.63 3.79
N ILE A 6 65.65 -5.71 4.42
CA ILE A 6 64.36 -6.00 5.15
C ILE A 6 63.53 -4.74 5.14
N SER A 7 63.01 -4.30 4.03
CA SER A 7 62.01 -3.20 4.00
C SER A 7 60.86 -3.37 3.00
N LYS A 8 60.90 -4.41 2.14
CA LYS A 8 59.81 -4.58 1.14
C LYS A 8 58.65 -5.47 1.57
N SER A 9 58.83 -6.31 2.60
CA SER A 9 57.80 -7.28 3.01
C SER A 9 56.64 -6.65 3.83
N ARG A 10 56.89 -5.61 4.61
CA ARG A 10 55.84 -5.01 5.48
C ARG A 10 54.81 -4.19 4.74
N LYS A 11 55.16 -3.58 3.59
CA LYS A 11 54.19 -2.76 2.82
C LYS A 11 53.21 -3.64 2.02
N SER A 12 53.66 -4.83 1.54
CA SER A 12 52.80 -5.78 0.83
C SER A 12 51.75 -6.43 1.75
N LEU A 13 52.09 -6.72 3.02
CA LEU A 13 51.17 -7.30 3.98
C LEU A 13 50.07 -6.29 4.37
N ALA A 14 50.40 -5.00 4.51
CA ALA A 14 49.44 -3.97 4.86
C ALA A 14 48.41 -3.74 3.73
N VAL A 15 48.81 -3.78 2.48
CA VAL A 15 47.91 -3.63 1.33
C VAL A 15 46.96 -4.83 1.20
N VAL A 16 47.41 -6.03 1.42
CA VAL A 16 46.56 -7.23 1.41
C VAL A 16 45.57 -7.23 2.55
N ALA A 17 45.92 -6.73 3.74
CA ALA A 17 45.02 -6.62 4.86
C ALA A 17 43.92 -5.58 4.64
N ILE A 18 44.20 -4.46 3.96
CA ILE A 18 43.22 -3.41 3.64
C ILE A 18 42.24 -3.91 2.57
N VAL A 19 42.70 -4.66 1.55
CA VAL A 19 41.81 -5.23 0.54
C VAL A 19 40.89 -6.30 1.13
N ALA A 20 41.38 -7.12 2.06
CA ALA A 20 40.57 -8.11 2.78
C ALA A 20 39.53 -7.47 3.71
N ALA A 21 39.84 -6.34 4.34
CA ALA A 21 38.91 -5.61 5.20
C ALA A 21 37.77 -4.94 4.40
N ILE A 22 38.02 -4.48 3.18
CA ILE A 22 36.99 -3.89 2.30
C ILE A 22 36.05 -4.98 1.75
N ALA A 23 36.53 -6.19 1.53
CA ALA A 23 35.69 -7.31 1.08
C ALA A 23 34.69 -7.81 2.15
N MET A 24 34.96 -7.58 3.43
CA MET A 24 34.05 -7.96 4.53
C MET A 24 32.90 -6.96 4.77
N LEU A 25 32.91 -5.79 4.14
CA LEU A 25 31.83 -4.77 4.25
C LEU A 25 30.74 -4.93 3.18
N ALA A 26 30.88 -5.88 2.27
CA ALA A 26 29.80 -6.26 1.35
C ALA A 26 28.78 -7.12 2.10
N SER A 27 27.94 -6.50 2.92
CA SER A 27 26.76 -7.17 3.46
C SER A 27 25.91 -7.60 2.27
N PRO A 28 25.51 -8.88 2.16
CA PRO A 28 24.56 -9.28 1.13
C PRO A 28 23.27 -8.47 1.38
N SER A 29 22.95 -7.55 0.50
CA SER A 29 21.64 -6.92 0.49
C SER A 29 20.63 -8.04 0.25
N VAL A 30 19.88 -8.41 1.27
CA VAL A 30 18.75 -9.31 1.10
C VAL A 30 17.77 -8.57 0.20
N ALA A 31 17.77 -8.92 -1.07
CA ALA A 31 16.84 -8.35 -2.04
C ALA A 31 15.42 -8.60 -1.53
N ALA A 32 14.59 -7.55 -1.51
CA ALA A 32 13.18 -7.69 -1.19
C ALA A 32 12.54 -8.76 -2.09
N PRO A 33 11.60 -9.58 -1.59
CA PRO A 33 10.92 -10.58 -2.38
C PRO A 33 10.33 -9.93 -3.65
N ARG A 34 10.70 -10.45 -4.82
CA ARG A 34 10.11 -10.05 -6.09
C ARG A 34 8.97 -11.02 -6.42
N ALA A 35 7.93 -10.51 -7.07
CA ALA A 35 6.89 -11.37 -7.61
C ALA A 35 7.53 -12.36 -8.58
N ASP A 36 7.27 -13.65 -8.36
CA ASP A 36 7.58 -14.67 -9.34
C ASP A 36 6.51 -14.53 -10.44
N ALA A 37 6.93 -14.21 -11.64
CA ALA A 37 6.03 -14.13 -12.80
C ALA A 37 5.64 -15.54 -13.19
N GLY A 38 4.71 -16.14 -12.46
CA GLY A 38 4.07 -17.39 -12.84
C GLY A 38 3.29 -17.24 -14.15
N ALA A 39 2.91 -18.35 -14.76
CA ALA A 39 2.17 -18.39 -16.03
C ALA A 39 0.81 -17.64 -15.97
N ASP A 40 0.30 -17.36 -14.79
CA ASP A 40 -0.98 -16.68 -14.53
C ASP A 40 -0.82 -15.24 -13.99
N SER A 41 0.36 -14.63 -14.22
CA SER A 41 0.60 -13.25 -13.79
C SER A 41 -0.23 -12.27 -14.59
N TRP A 42 -1.08 -11.49 -13.89
CA TRP A 42 -1.90 -10.46 -14.50
C TRP A 42 -1.91 -9.21 -13.62
N THR A 43 -2.10 -8.06 -14.22
CA THR A 43 -2.26 -6.79 -13.52
C THR A 43 -3.31 -5.95 -14.22
N LEU A 44 -4.29 -5.46 -13.47
CA LEU A 44 -5.33 -4.56 -13.96
C LEU A 44 -4.76 -3.16 -14.18
N GLU A 45 -5.26 -2.47 -15.16
CA GLU A 45 -4.98 -1.06 -15.36
C GLU A 45 -5.77 -0.23 -14.34
N ILE A 46 -5.11 0.76 -13.74
CA ILE A 46 -5.73 1.65 -12.76
C ILE A 46 -5.40 3.11 -13.04
N ASN A 47 -6.43 3.94 -13.10
CA ASN A 47 -6.38 5.39 -13.07
C ASN A 47 -7.00 5.87 -11.75
N TYR A 48 -6.40 6.85 -11.08
CA TYR A 48 -6.88 7.34 -9.79
C TYR A 48 -6.60 8.84 -9.61
N SER A 49 -7.46 9.50 -8.84
CA SER A 49 -7.26 10.89 -8.43
C SER A 49 -6.35 11.00 -7.21
N ALA A 50 -5.81 12.19 -6.96
CA ALA A 50 -5.21 12.47 -5.67
C ALA A 50 -6.28 12.39 -4.55
N PRO A 51 -5.91 11.95 -3.33
CA PRO A 51 -6.81 11.99 -2.19
C PRO A 51 -7.22 13.43 -1.86
N LEU A 52 -8.51 13.63 -1.59
CA LEU A 52 -9.09 14.93 -1.24
C LEU A 52 -9.89 14.81 0.05
N PRO A 53 -9.91 15.88 0.86
CA PRO A 53 -10.81 15.98 2.02
C PRO A 53 -12.22 16.35 1.58
N ILE A 54 -13.21 15.89 2.33
CA ILE A 54 -14.59 16.33 2.21
C ILE A 54 -15.21 16.47 3.60
N VAL A 55 -15.91 17.57 3.82
CA VAL A 55 -16.66 17.84 5.06
C VAL A 55 -18.13 17.55 4.82
N VAL A 56 -18.69 16.61 5.58
CA VAL A 56 -20.07 16.17 5.42
C VAL A 56 -20.82 16.28 6.75
N LYS A 57 -21.99 16.94 6.74
CA LYS A 57 -22.92 16.91 7.87
C LYS A 57 -23.80 15.67 7.75
N LEU A 58 -23.62 14.73 8.67
CA LEU A 58 -24.39 13.49 8.69
C LEU A 58 -25.78 13.71 9.32
N PRO A 59 -26.80 12.97 8.90
CA PRO A 59 -28.10 13.00 9.55
C PRO A 59 -28.01 12.71 11.05
N GLY A 60 -28.71 13.51 11.85
CA GLY A 60 -28.73 13.38 13.31
C GLY A 60 -27.48 13.91 14.03
N GLN A 61 -26.50 14.44 13.31
CA GLN A 61 -25.30 15.03 13.91
C GLN A 61 -25.31 16.55 13.82
N GLN A 62 -24.86 17.20 14.91
CA GLN A 62 -24.81 18.67 14.97
C GLN A 62 -23.57 19.19 14.23
N THR A 63 -22.42 18.53 14.38
CA THR A 63 -21.12 18.92 13.80
C THR A 63 -20.84 18.19 12.52
N PRO A 64 -20.42 18.90 11.45
CA PRO A 64 -19.88 18.27 10.25
C PRO A 64 -18.63 17.45 10.55
N GLN A 65 -18.44 16.37 9.81
CA GLN A 65 -17.28 15.48 9.93
C GLN A 65 -16.42 15.55 8.69
N LEU A 66 -15.10 15.47 8.89
CA LEU A 66 -14.12 15.39 7.82
C LEU A 66 -13.89 13.94 7.44
N PHE A 67 -13.88 13.67 6.14
CA PHE A 67 -13.49 12.40 5.52
C PHE A 67 -12.44 12.66 4.46
N TRP A 68 -11.71 11.61 4.08
CA TRP A 68 -10.77 11.62 2.98
C TRP A 68 -11.26 10.65 1.92
N TYR A 69 -11.12 11.00 0.65
CA TYR A 69 -11.52 10.11 -0.43
C TYR A 69 -10.67 10.33 -1.68
N PHE A 70 -10.64 9.33 -2.53
CA PHE A 70 -10.18 9.46 -3.91
C PHE A 70 -11.08 8.61 -4.82
N THR A 71 -11.16 9.01 -6.08
CA THR A 71 -11.83 8.23 -7.13
C THR A 71 -10.81 7.42 -7.89
N TYR A 72 -11.21 6.27 -8.38
CA TYR A 72 -10.39 5.43 -9.22
C TYR A 72 -11.23 4.69 -10.25
N THR A 73 -10.61 4.39 -11.41
CA THR A 73 -11.18 3.56 -12.47
C THR A 73 -10.26 2.40 -12.72
N VAL A 74 -10.82 1.20 -12.80
CA VAL A 74 -10.07 -0.03 -13.08
C VAL A 74 -10.59 -0.64 -14.36
N ALA A 75 -9.68 -0.89 -15.31
CA ALA A 75 -9.94 -1.58 -16.58
C ALA A 75 -9.19 -2.91 -16.63
N ASN A 76 -9.75 -3.87 -17.35
CA ASN A 76 -9.19 -5.20 -17.49
C ASN A 76 -8.72 -5.45 -18.93
N HIS A 77 -7.39 -5.49 -19.11
CA HIS A 77 -6.73 -5.80 -20.39
C HIS A 77 -5.89 -7.09 -20.30
N THR A 78 -6.23 -8.01 -19.37
CA THR A 78 -5.41 -9.17 -19.05
C THR A 78 -5.62 -10.36 -20.02
N GLY A 79 -6.54 -10.27 -20.95
CA GLY A 79 -6.89 -11.34 -21.90
C GLY A 79 -8.00 -12.26 -21.41
N GLN A 80 -8.41 -12.18 -20.15
CA GLN A 80 -9.52 -12.96 -19.57
C GLN A 80 -10.21 -12.17 -18.45
N ASP A 81 -11.46 -12.55 -18.16
CA ASP A 81 -12.22 -11.92 -17.07
C ASP A 81 -11.53 -12.17 -15.73
N GLN A 82 -11.45 -11.14 -14.89
CA GLN A 82 -10.81 -11.23 -13.59
C GLN A 82 -11.81 -11.01 -12.44
N MET A 83 -11.55 -11.64 -11.29
CA MET A 83 -12.28 -11.33 -10.08
C MET A 83 -11.59 -10.14 -9.39
N PHE A 84 -12.28 -9.03 -9.32
CA PHE A 84 -11.77 -7.81 -8.68
C PHE A 84 -12.32 -7.69 -7.25
N THR A 85 -11.42 -7.79 -6.30
CA THR A 85 -11.71 -7.66 -4.86
C THR A 85 -10.70 -6.71 -4.22
N PRO A 86 -10.91 -5.38 -4.39
CA PRO A 86 -9.96 -4.40 -3.89
C PRO A 86 -9.94 -4.37 -2.36
N GLU A 87 -8.75 -4.30 -1.80
CA GLU A 87 -8.53 -3.93 -0.41
C GLU A 87 -7.64 -2.68 -0.39
N ILE A 88 -8.18 -1.59 0.17
CA ILE A 88 -7.49 -0.29 0.19
C ILE A 88 -7.32 0.14 1.63
N ILE A 89 -6.05 0.30 2.03
CA ILE A 89 -5.67 0.66 3.40
C ILE A 89 -4.87 1.95 3.37
N LEU A 90 -5.23 2.89 4.25
CA LEU A 90 -4.45 4.09 4.53
C LEU A 90 -3.67 3.88 5.82
N TYR A 91 -2.37 4.12 5.76
CA TYR A 91 -1.45 4.08 6.90
C TYR A 91 -0.84 5.47 7.12
N THR A 92 -0.96 6.00 8.32
CA THR A 92 -0.44 7.35 8.64
C THR A 92 0.97 7.27 9.24
N ALA A 93 1.76 8.33 9.09
CA ALA A 93 3.06 8.47 9.74
C ALA A 93 2.98 8.39 11.29
N THR A 94 1.79 8.62 11.86
CA THR A 94 1.53 8.46 13.31
C THR A 94 1.09 7.05 13.71
N GLY A 95 1.10 6.09 12.77
CA GLY A 95 0.84 4.67 13.04
C GLY A 95 -0.62 4.25 12.98
N GLN A 96 -1.55 5.09 12.50
CA GLN A 96 -2.94 4.69 12.33
C GLN A 96 -3.12 3.87 11.04
N ILE A 97 -3.94 2.82 11.12
CA ILE A 97 -4.34 1.97 9.99
C ILE A 97 -5.84 2.16 9.78
N ILE A 98 -6.25 2.58 8.58
CA ILE A 98 -7.63 2.88 8.25
C ILE A 98 -8.00 2.16 6.95
N GLN A 99 -8.95 1.25 7.04
CA GLN A 99 -9.48 0.56 5.87
C GLN A 99 -10.52 1.45 5.17
N ALA A 100 -10.44 1.55 3.86
CA ALA A 100 -11.43 2.26 3.06
C ALA A 100 -12.82 1.64 3.25
N GLY A 101 -13.84 2.49 3.36
CA GLY A 101 -15.22 2.08 3.52
C GLY A 101 -15.62 1.65 4.93
N ALA A 102 -14.66 1.37 5.82
CA ALA A 102 -14.97 0.88 7.18
C ALA A 102 -15.69 1.94 8.02
N GLY A 103 -16.96 1.66 8.37
CA GLY A 103 -17.79 2.53 9.17
C GLY A 103 -18.17 3.87 8.49
N ILE A 104 -18.14 3.92 7.17
CA ILE A 104 -18.52 5.09 6.39
C ILE A 104 -20.05 5.10 6.17
N ASN A 105 -20.68 6.22 6.55
CA ASN A 105 -22.11 6.41 6.33
C ASN A 105 -22.40 6.59 4.82
N PRO A 106 -23.43 5.95 4.24
CA PRO A 106 -23.80 6.10 2.84
C PRO A 106 -24.04 7.54 2.36
N TYR A 107 -24.37 8.46 3.27
CA TYR A 107 -24.50 9.89 2.93
C TYR A 107 -23.19 10.50 2.44
N VAL A 108 -22.02 10.00 2.90
CA VAL A 108 -20.71 10.49 2.44
C VAL A 108 -20.51 10.15 0.97
N TYR A 109 -20.82 8.91 0.56
CA TYR A 109 -20.74 8.51 -0.86
C TYR A 109 -21.67 9.33 -1.74
N ARG A 110 -22.89 9.60 -1.28
CA ARG A 110 -23.84 10.47 -2.01
C ARG A 110 -23.32 11.90 -2.16
N ALA A 111 -22.71 12.46 -1.13
CA ALA A 111 -22.11 13.77 -1.19
C ALA A 111 -20.97 13.85 -2.20
N ILE A 112 -20.10 12.83 -2.24
CA ILE A 112 -18.99 12.74 -3.20
C ILE A 112 -19.54 12.61 -4.63
N LYS A 113 -20.47 11.70 -4.89
CA LYS A 113 -21.12 11.54 -6.21
C LYS A 113 -21.70 12.85 -6.72
N LYS A 114 -22.33 13.64 -5.84
CA LYS A 114 -22.91 14.95 -6.17
C LYS A 114 -21.83 15.97 -6.57
N ILE A 115 -20.69 15.99 -5.86
CA ILE A 115 -19.57 16.91 -6.16
C ILE A 115 -18.97 16.59 -7.53
N HIS A 116 -18.79 15.31 -7.85
CA HIS A 116 -18.23 14.89 -9.13
C HIS A 116 -19.26 14.89 -10.27
N ASN A 117 -20.55 15.10 -9.96
CA ASN A 117 -21.64 14.93 -10.92
C ASN A 117 -21.65 13.57 -11.62
N GLU A 118 -21.21 12.54 -10.90
CA GLU A 118 -21.08 11.16 -11.38
C GLU A 118 -21.90 10.18 -10.52
N PRO A 119 -23.20 10.01 -10.81
CA PRO A 119 -24.08 9.15 -10.01
C PRO A 119 -23.72 7.67 -10.10
N LEU A 120 -23.00 7.26 -11.14
CA LEU A 120 -22.61 5.86 -11.41
C LEU A 120 -21.35 5.41 -10.69
N LEU A 121 -20.62 6.30 -10.00
CA LEU A 121 -19.49 5.91 -9.18
C LEU A 121 -19.91 4.85 -8.15
N LEU A 122 -19.15 3.76 -8.08
CA LEU A 122 -19.42 2.65 -7.17
C LEU A 122 -18.79 2.91 -5.79
N ASP A 123 -19.36 2.34 -4.76
CA ASP A 123 -18.69 2.23 -3.46
C ASP A 123 -17.79 0.98 -3.41
N GLY A 124 -17.02 0.83 -2.32
CA GLY A 124 -16.04 -0.25 -2.19
C GLY A 124 -16.65 -1.67 -2.18
N LEU A 125 -17.92 -1.84 -1.84
CA LEU A 125 -18.62 -3.13 -1.92
C LEU A 125 -19.20 -3.37 -3.31
N SER A 126 -19.83 -2.35 -3.87
CA SER A 126 -20.50 -2.43 -5.18
C SER A 126 -19.52 -2.62 -6.34
N VAL A 127 -18.25 -2.22 -6.19
CA VAL A 127 -17.23 -2.40 -7.23
C VAL A 127 -16.71 -3.83 -7.30
N MET A 128 -16.82 -4.60 -6.20
CA MET A 128 -16.33 -5.98 -6.12
C MET A 128 -17.04 -6.90 -7.10
N GLY A 129 -16.37 -7.96 -7.51
CA GLY A 129 -16.90 -8.99 -8.37
C GLY A 129 -16.19 -9.09 -9.71
N LYS A 130 -16.84 -9.72 -10.66
CA LYS A 130 -16.28 -9.98 -11.97
C LYS A 130 -16.03 -8.67 -12.73
N LEU A 131 -14.84 -8.50 -13.26
CA LEU A 131 -14.43 -7.42 -14.15
C LEU A 131 -14.17 -8.00 -15.54
N LEU A 132 -15.04 -7.68 -16.46
CA LEU A 132 -14.97 -8.16 -17.84
C LEU A 132 -13.84 -7.46 -18.59
N GLN A 133 -13.42 -8.05 -19.72
CA GLN A 133 -12.41 -7.49 -20.59
C GLN A 133 -12.85 -6.19 -21.25
N GLY A 134 -11.89 -5.30 -21.47
CA GLY A 134 -12.03 -4.09 -22.28
C GLY A 134 -12.40 -2.84 -21.49
N GLU A 135 -12.11 -1.71 -22.10
CA GLU A 135 -12.32 -0.37 -21.52
C GLU A 135 -13.81 -0.07 -21.24
N ASP A 136 -14.71 -0.57 -22.12
CA ASP A 136 -16.16 -0.38 -21.97
C ASP A 136 -16.72 -1.04 -20.69
N ASN A 137 -15.98 -1.98 -20.11
CA ASN A 137 -16.31 -2.68 -18.88
C ASN A 137 -15.56 -2.14 -17.66
N ALA A 138 -14.82 -1.03 -17.81
CA ALA A 138 -14.12 -0.41 -16.71
C ALA A 138 -15.09 -0.01 -15.59
N LYS A 139 -14.65 -0.17 -14.35
CA LYS A 139 -15.43 0.21 -13.17
C LYS A 139 -14.83 1.42 -12.50
N SER A 140 -15.63 2.47 -12.32
CA SER A 140 -15.25 3.66 -11.56
C SER A 140 -15.82 3.60 -10.13
N ALA A 141 -14.98 3.85 -9.14
CA ALA A 141 -15.36 3.73 -7.75
C ALA A 141 -14.69 4.79 -6.84
N ILE A 142 -15.18 4.86 -5.62
CA ILE A 142 -14.73 5.80 -4.59
C ILE A 142 -14.16 5.01 -3.41
N ALA A 143 -12.93 5.30 -3.04
CA ALA A 143 -12.34 4.89 -1.76
C ALA A 143 -12.54 6.03 -0.75
N VAL A 144 -13.18 5.73 0.39
CA VAL A 144 -13.45 6.73 1.44
C VAL A 144 -12.84 6.27 2.75
N PHE A 145 -12.13 7.16 3.42
CA PHE A 145 -11.52 6.95 4.74
C PHE A 145 -12.11 7.90 5.76
N ARG A 146 -12.22 7.45 7.00
CA ARG A 146 -12.48 8.35 8.13
C ARG A 146 -11.31 9.32 8.29
N ASN A 147 -11.58 10.45 8.91
CA ASN A 147 -10.52 11.37 9.30
C ASN A 147 -9.52 10.68 10.23
N PHE A 148 -8.27 11.07 10.14
CA PHE A 148 -7.16 10.53 10.90
C PHE A 148 -6.42 11.63 11.67
N ASP A 149 -5.44 11.23 12.48
CA ASP A 149 -4.67 12.09 13.36
C ASP A 149 -4.21 13.38 12.64
N PRO A 150 -4.62 14.57 13.15
CA PRO A 150 -4.19 15.84 12.58
C PRO A 150 -2.67 16.06 12.60
N LYS A 151 -1.92 15.34 13.43
CA LYS A 151 -0.46 15.39 13.47
C LYS A 151 0.22 14.59 12.33
N ALA A 152 -0.52 13.74 11.63
CA ALA A 152 0.04 12.99 10.51
C ALA A 152 0.27 13.91 9.31
N ALA A 153 1.51 14.28 9.05
CA ALA A 153 1.91 15.09 7.89
C ALA A 153 2.02 14.26 6.61
N GLU A 154 2.16 12.94 6.74
CA GLU A 154 2.30 12.00 5.63
C GLU A 154 1.41 10.78 5.86
N PHE A 155 0.99 10.16 4.77
CA PHE A 155 0.27 8.90 4.79
C PHE A 155 0.52 8.11 3.52
N ASP A 156 0.43 6.79 3.65
CA ASP A 156 0.56 5.84 2.57
C ASP A 156 -0.80 5.22 2.26
N ILE A 157 -1.07 4.98 0.98
CA ILE A 157 -2.20 4.18 0.53
C ILE A 157 -1.66 2.91 -0.08
N PHE A 158 -2.14 1.78 0.41
CA PHE A 158 -1.88 0.45 -0.12
C PHE A 158 -3.15 -0.07 -0.80
N PHE A 159 -3.04 -0.30 -2.10
CA PHE A 159 -4.15 -0.78 -2.91
C PHE A 159 -3.82 -2.17 -3.45
N SER A 160 -4.37 -3.21 -2.85
CA SER A 160 -4.26 -4.61 -3.26
C SER A 160 -5.49 -5.07 -4.06
N GLY A 161 -5.40 -6.27 -4.66
CA GLY A 161 -6.46 -6.81 -5.53
C GLY A 161 -6.38 -6.35 -6.98
N LEU A 162 -5.34 -5.61 -7.35
CA LEU A 162 -5.09 -5.15 -8.72
C LEU A 162 -4.24 -6.13 -9.54
N SER A 163 -3.70 -7.16 -8.92
CA SER A 163 -2.83 -8.14 -9.58
C SER A 163 -3.01 -9.53 -8.97
N GLY A 164 -2.84 -10.57 -9.79
CA GLY A 164 -2.76 -11.96 -9.37
C GLY A 164 -1.39 -12.37 -8.84
N ASP A 165 -0.38 -11.52 -8.99
CA ASP A 165 0.98 -11.83 -8.56
C ASP A 165 1.06 -12.01 -7.04
N SER A 166 1.57 -13.13 -6.60
CA SER A 166 1.78 -13.43 -5.18
C SER A 166 3.06 -14.23 -4.98
N VAL A 167 3.62 -14.16 -3.78
CA VAL A 167 4.79 -14.93 -3.39
C VAL A 167 4.60 -15.52 -2.00
N LEU A 168 4.92 -16.81 -1.85
CA LEU A 168 4.92 -17.49 -0.55
C LEU A 168 6.29 -17.29 0.12
N VAL A 169 6.31 -16.56 1.22
CA VAL A 169 7.52 -16.32 2.03
C VAL A 169 7.50 -17.22 3.26
N LYS A 170 8.52 -18.08 3.41
CA LYS A 170 8.72 -18.86 4.62
C LYS A 170 9.30 -17.98 5.72
N LEU A 171 8.67 -18.00 6.89
CA LEU A 171 9.14 -17.25 8.05
C LEU A 171 10.28 -18.00 8.74
N PRO A 172 11.38 -17.34 9.09
CA PRO A 172 12.49 -17.97 9.82
C PRO A 172 12.04 -18.48 11.20
N THR A 173 11.07 -17.80 11.81
CA THR A 173 10.44 -18.22 13.07
C THR A 173 8.92 -18.15 12.91
N PRO A 174 8.19 -19.23 13.28
CA PRO A 174 6.74 -19.22 13.20
C PRO A 174 6.12 -18.14 14.11
N ILE A 175 5.23 -17.33 13.56
CA ILE A 175 4.47 -16.33 14.31
C ILE A 175 3.16 -16.93 14.85
N LYS A 176 2.78 -16.52 16.06
CA LYS A 176 1.47 -16.87 16.64
C LYS A 176 0.48 -15.78 16.28
N ILE A 177 -0.54 -16.11 15.52
CA ILE A 177 -1.63 -15.21 15.17
C ILE A 177 -2.88 -15.63 15.94
N THR A 178 -3.56 -14.67 16.53
CA THR A 178 -4.89 -14.91 17.10
C THR A 178 -5.90 -14.72 15.97
N ALA A 179 -6.40 -15.82 15.42
CA ALA A 179 -7.49 -15.78 14.45
C ALA A 179 -8.81 -15.66 15.23
N SER A 180 -9.56 -14.59 14.98
CA SER A 180 -10.94 -14.46 15.44
C SER A 180 -11.85 -15.07 14.38
N ASP A 181 -12.36 -16.26 14.64
CA ASP A 181 -13.48 -16.80 13.88
C ASP A 181 -14.73 -16.17 14.50
N GLY A 182 -15.57 -15.46 13.72
CA GLY A 182 -16.68 -14.65 14.20
C GLY A 182 -17.66 -15.28 15.24
N ALA A 183 -17.39 -16.50 15.68
CA ALA A 183 -18.02 -17.23 16.77
C ALA A 183 -17.05 -17.38 17.95
N LYS A 184 -16.91 -16.35 18.79
CA LYS A 184 -16.47 -16.38 20.22
C LYS A 184 -15.26 -17.25 20.66
N LYS A 185 -14.42 -17.77 19.80
CA LYS A 185 -13.19 -18.48 20.20
C LYS A 185 -11.96 -17.97 19.48
N ASN A 186 -11.12 -17.26 20.22
CA ASN A 186 -9.79 -16.87 19.78
C ASN A 186 -8.89 -18.11 19.65
N LYS A 187 -8.63 -18.59 18.44
CA LYS A 187 -7.73 -19.72 18.19
C LYS A 187 -6.34 -19.17 17.86
N LYS A 188 -5.34 -19.52 18.67
CA LYS A 188 -3.94 -19.22 18.37
C LYS A 188 -3.46 -20.19 17.26
N VAL A 189 -3.17 -19.65 16.09
CA VAL A 189 -2.63 -20.42 14.95
C VAL A 189 -1.16 -20.06 14.77
N LYS A 190 -0.29 -21.06 14.63
CA LYS A 190 1.10 -20.85 14.24
C LYS A 190 1.17 -20.75 12.72
N LYS A 191 1.68 -19.65 12.17
CA LYS A 191 1.98 -19.51 10.74
C LYS A 191 3.48 -19.59 10.54
N SER A 192 3.93 -20.51 9.69
CA SER A 192 5.34 -20.68 9.26
C SER A 192 5.62 -20.02 7.91
N SER A 193 4.58 -19.54 7.23
CA SER A 193 4.70 -18.83 5.96
C SER A 193 3.60 -17.77 5.83
N VAL A 194 3.85 -16.76 5.03
CA VAL A 194 2.89 -15.73 4.63
C VAL A 194 2.87 -15.62 3.11
N ILE A 195 1.68 -15.35 2.56
CA ILE A 195 1.54 -15.01 1.15
C ILE A 195 1.58 -13.49 1.09
N LEU A 196 2.50 -12.96 0.31
CA LEU A 196 2.55 -11.54 -0.05
C LEU A 196 1.93 -11.37 -1.42
N THR A 197 1.13 -10.34 -1.61
CA THR A 197 0.49 -10.00 -2.87
C THR A 197 1.05 -8.70 -3.43
N LYS A 198 1.11 -8.60 -4.74
CA LYS A 198 1.55 -7.37 -5.40
C LYS A 198 0.52 -6.27 -5.15
N THR A 199 0.97 -5.21 -4.51
CA THR A 199 0.16 -4.11 -3.99
C THR A 199 0.70 -2.80 -4.54
N LEU A 200 -0.17 -1.93 -5.02
CA LEU A 200 0.20 -0.57 -5.39
C LEU A 200 0.34 0.27 -4.13
N TRP A 201 1.53 0.83 -3.94
CA TRP A 201 1.86 1.75 -2.85
C TRP A 201 1.94 3.18 -3.37
N LEU A 202 1.20 4.08 -2.72
CA LEU A 202 1.16 5.50 -3.00
C LEU A 202 1.45 6.27 -1.72
N SER A 203 2.51 7.06 -1.69
CA SER A 203 2.88 7.89 -0.54
C SER A 203 2.51 9.35 -0.80
N TYR A 204 1.84 9.97 0.17
CA TYR A 204 1.37 11.35 0.07
C TYR A 204 1.83 12.19 1.26
N ARG A 205 2.11 13.46 0.99
CA ARG A 205 2.36 14.48 2.01
C ARG A 205 1.23 15.49 2.04
N ILE A 206 0.73 15.76 3.25
CA ILE A 206 -0.20 16.86 3.53
C ILE A 206 0.64 18.03 4.07
N GLY A 207 0.25 19.27 3.78
CA GLY A 207 0.84 20.43 4.46
C GLY A 207 0.63 20.34 5.98
N THR A 208 1.56 20.89 6.74
CA THR A 208 1.65 20.74 8.22
C THR A 208 0.57 21.47 9.02
N GLU A 209 -0.22 22.33 8.41
CA GLU A 209 -1.24 23.16 9.09
C GLU A 209 -2.52 22.37 9.30
N ALA A 210 -2.78 21.96 10.53
CA ALA A 210 -3.99 21.23 10.90
C ALA A 210 -5.29 22.02 10.67
N ALA A 211 -5.22 23.35 10.71
CA ALA A 211 -6.36 24.24 10.48
C ALA A 211 -6.94 24.12 9.06
N ASP A 212 -6.11 23.76 8.08
CA ASP A 212 -6.49 23.73 6.66
C ASP A 212 -6.74 22.33 6.09
N ARG A 213 -6.87 21.31 6.95
CA ARG A 213 -7.09 19.93 6.47
C ARG A 213 -8.33 19.75 5.61
N ALA A 214 -9.38 20.53 5.86
CA ALA A 214 -10.59 20.51 5.04
C ALA A 214 -10.37 21.05 3.61
N GLN A 215 -9.26 21.75 3.37
CA GLN A 215 -8.86 22.29 2.07
C GLN A 215 -7.52 21.72 1.58
N ALA A 216 -6.97 20.74 2.28
CA ALA A 216 -5.68 20.17 1.96
C ALA A 216 -5.67 19.53 0.58
N LYS A 217 -4.56 19.70 -0.13
CA LYS A 217 -4.26 19.05 -1.41
C LYS A 217 -3.01 18.21 -1.25
N PRO A 218 -3.12 16.95 -0.82
CA PRO A 218 -1.97 16.07 -0.65
C PRO A 218 -1.17 15.94 -1.94
N LYS A 219 0.16 15.97 -1.81
CA LYS A 219 1.08 15.82 -2.94
C LYS A 219 1.62 14.39 -2.93
N LEU A 220 1.59 13.73 -4.08
CA LEU A 220 2.20 12.42 -4.27
C LEU A 220 3.73 12.56 -4.12
N ILE A 221 4.33 11.78 -3.21
CA ILE A 221 5.78 11.71 -2.98
C ILE A 221 6.38 10.54 -3.75
N SER A 222 5.71 9.38 -3.67
CA SER A 222 6.21 8.15 -4.27
C SER A 222 5.06 7.26 -4.74
N LYS A 223 5.34 6.49 -5.80
CA LYS A 223 4.46 5.45 -6.35
C LYS A 223 5.31 4.24 -6.69
N SER A 224 4.95 3.08 -6.19
CA SER A 224 5.60 1.82 -6.59
C SER A 224 4.69 0.61 -6.38
N TRP A 225 5.07 -0.50 -7.02
CA TRP A 225 4.49 -1.81 -6.72
C TRP A 225 5.39 -2.54 -5.73
N ILE A 226 4.80 -3.05 -4.68
CA ILE A 226 5.50 -3.79 -3.62
C ILE A 226 4.83 -5.13 -3.36
N MET A 227 5.57 -6.07 -2.79
CA MET A 227 5.02 -7.32 -2.26
C MET A 227 4.70 -7.14 -0.77
N ARG A 228 3.40 -7.24 -0.42
CA ARG A 228 2.91 -7.02 0.94
C ARG A 228 1.96 -8.12 1.39
#